data_6a5d986335b3951b91781b9672b0d9c8
#
_entry.id   6a5d986335b3951b91781b9672b0d9c8
#
_cell.length_a   1.000
_cell.length_b   1.000
_cell.length_c   1.000
_cell.angle_alpha   90.00
_cell.angle_beta   90.00
_cell.angle_gamma   90.00
#
_symmetry.space_group_name_H-M   'P 1'
#
loop_
_entity.id
_entity.type
_entity.pdbx_description
1 polymer ?
#
loop_
_entity_poly.entity_id
_entity_poly.type
_entity_poly.pdbx_seq_one_letter_code
_entity_poly.pdbx_strand_id
1 'polypeptide(L)'
;KPENNIFSSLSFSIGSQDRIGIIGANGKGKSTLINCLAGELVYSSGSIAKHPSTRIGHFGQTNIDRLDAQNRVIDEILRENPSLSLQAAHSICGAMMFDGDLSKKKVSVLSGGERSRVLLGKIISNPTNILLLDEPTHHLDVESIESLIEELNDYAGALVIVTHSELILKSLVKNLIIFHQGRAEYFHGGYDHFLDKVGWEGEQTVQKKEKTKINKKEARRLRALERQKEQIS
;
A
#
# COMPACT_ATOMS: atom_id res chain seq x y z
N LYS A 1 -16.68 -6.13 29.57
CA LYS A 1 -16.61 -4.95 28.68
C LYS A 1 -17.10 -5.42 27.33
N PRO A 2 -17.97 -4.71 26.60
CA PRO A 2 -18.30 -5.07 25.25
C PRO A 2 -17.01 -5.08 24.45
N GLU A 3 -16.69 -6.21 23.83
CA GLU A 3 -15.55 -6.35 22.93
C GLU A 3 -15.82 -5.40 21.75
N ASN A 4 -15.03 -4.33 21.65
CA ASN A 4 -15.07 -3.45 20.49
C ASN A 4 -14.52 -4.24 19.30
N ASN A 5 -15.39 -4.92 18.56
CA ASN A 5 -15.01 -5.51 17.29
C ASN A 5 -14.57 -4.40 16.36
N ILE A 6 -13.29 -4.43 15.99
CA ILE A 6 -12.69 -3.43 15.09
C ILE A 6 -13.28 -3.58 13.68
N PHE A 7 -13.48 -4.82 13.23
CA PHE A 7 -14.20 -5.18 12.01
C PHE A 7 -14.76 -6.60 12.11
N SER A 8 -15.75 -6.92 11.30
CA SER A 8 -16.37 -8.25 11.25
C SER A 8 -16.71 -8.65 9.82
N SER A 9 -16.95 -9.96 9.61
CA SER A 9 -17.50 -10.51 8.36
C SER A 9 -16.66 -10.28 7.10
N LEU A 10 -15.32 -10.24 7.23
CA LEU A 10 -14.42 -10.21 6.09
C LEU A 10 -13.98 -11.62 5.72
N SER A 11 -14.26 -12.04 4.47
CA SER A 11 -13.76 -13.31 3.92
C SER A 11 -13.14 -13.04 2.56
N PHE A 12 -11.90 -13.49 2.35
CA PHE A 12 -11.18 -13.38 1.09
C PHE A 12 -10.06 -14.42 1.02
N SER A 13 -9.49 -14.57 -0.15
CA SER A 13 -8.30 -15.40 -0.37
C SER A 13 -7.19 -14.57 -0.99
N ILE A 14 -5.95 -15.00 -0.81
CA ILE A 14 -4.77 -14.38 -1.42
C ILE A 14 -4.13 -15.45 -2.32
N GLY A 15 -4.19 -15.22 -3.62
CA GLY A 15 -3.50 -16.02 -4.63
C GLY A 15 -2.03 -15.62 -4.77
N SER A 16 -1.25 -16.43 -5.46
CA SER A 16 0.23 -16.30 -5.54
C SER A 16 0.75 -15.00 -6.19
N GLN A 17 -0.08 -14.30 -6.96
CA GLN A 17 0.29 -13.07 -7.66
C GLN A 17 -0.70 -11.92 -7.39
N ASP A 18 -1.50 -12.05 -6.35
CA ASP A 18 -2.47 -11.00 -6.01
C ASP A 18 -1.80 -9.70 -5.59
N ARG A 19 -2.44 -8.61 -5.95
CA ARG A 19 -2.06 -7.24 -5.63
C ARG A 19 -3.24 -6.58 -4.92
N ILE A 20 -3.25 -6.63 -3.59
CA ILE A 20 -4.39 -6.20 -2.78
C ILE A 20 -4.01 -4.93 -2.01
N GLY A 21 -4.75 -3.86 -2.22
CA GLY A 21 -4.67 -2.64 -1.43
C GLY A 21 -5.67 -2.66 -0.28
N ILE A 22 -5.27 -2.18 0.88
CA ILE A 22 -6.16 -1.99 2.02
C ILE A 22 -6.34 -0.49 2.24
N ILE A 23 -7.57 -0.01 2.06
CA ILE A 23 -7.91 1.41 2.15
C ILE A 23 -9.00 1.68 3.20
N GLY A 24 -9.06 2.90 3.68
CA GLY A 24 -10.05 3.34 4.67
C GLY A 24 -9.48 4.37 5.63
N ALA A 25 -10.34 4.99 6.43
CA ALA A 25 -9.94 6.00 7.39
C ALA A 25 -8.98 5.45 8.47
N ASN A 26 -8.18 6.34 9.07
CA ASN A 26 -7.26 5.97 10.14
C ASN A 26 -8.00 5.41 11.36
N GLY A 27 -7.37 4.44 12.05
CA GLY A 27 -7.94 3.81 13.25
C GLY A 27 -9.07 2.81 12.98
N LYS A 28 -9.35 2.43 11.73
CA LYS A 28 -10.44 1.51 11.37
C LYS A 28 -10.04 0.03 11.33
N GLY A 29 -8.78 -0.31 11.60
CA GLY A 29 -8.35 -1.70 11.72
C GLY A 29 -7.50 -2.22 10.55
N LYS A 30 -7.02 -1.34 9.64
CA LYS A 30 -6.16 -1.72 8.52
C LYS A 30 -4.89 -2.45 9.00
N SER A 31 -4.11 -1.81 9.88
CA SER A 31 -2.91 -2.40 10.51
C SER A 31 -3.24 -3.65 11.34
N THR A 32 -4.40 -3.67 12.00
CA THR A 32 -4.85 -4.85 12.75
C THR A 32 -5.04 -6.05 11.82
N LEU A 33 -5.65 -5.85 10.64
CA LEU A 33 -5.82 -6.92 9.65
C LEU A 33 -4.45 -7.44 9.16
N ILE A 34 -3.53 -6.54 8.80
CA ILE A 34 -2.18 -6.94 8.37
C ILE A 34 -1.46 -7.74 9.47
N ASN A 35 -1.50 -7.28 10.71
CA ASN A 35 -0.86 -7.96 11.84
C ASN A 35 -1.48 -9.34 12.13
N CYS A 36 -2.81 -9.50 11.95
CA CYS A 36 -3.46 -10.81 12.00
C CYS A 36 -2.99 -11.74 10.87
N LEU A 37 -2.88 -11.24 9.63
CA LEU A 37 -2.37 -12.00 8.50
C LEU A 37 -0.91 -12.42 8.70
N ALA A 38 -0.09 -11.53 9.25
CA ALA A 38 1.30 -11.82 9.63
C ALA A 38 1.41 -12.88 10.74
N GLY A 39 0.38 -13.01 11.57
CA GLY A 39 0.38 -13.88 12.77
C GLY A 39 0.95 -13.18 14.01
N GLU A 40 1.07 -11.86 13.98
CA GLU A 40 1.56 -11.04 15.10
C GLU A 40 0.43 -10.65 16.07
N LEU A 41 -0.83 -10.70 15.62
CA LEU A 41 -2.01 -10.50 16.47
C LEU A 41 -2.96 -11.69 16.40
N VAL A 42 -3.53 -12.02 17.56
CA VAL A 42 -4.58 -13.03 17.70
C VAL A 42 -5.92 -12.37 17.40
N TYR A 43 -6.71 -12.99 16.53
CA TYR A 43 -8.08 -12.56 16.23
C TYR A 43 -9.08 -13.23 17.16
N SER A 44 -10.18 -12.55 17.49
CA SER A 44 -11.20 -13.03 18.43
C SER A 44 -12.12 -14.10 17.83
N SER A 45 -12.30 -14.10 16.49
CA SER A 45 -13.17 -15.07 15.79
C SER A 45 -12.74 -15.23 14.33
N GLY A 46 -13.18 -16.31 13.70
CA GLY A 46 -12.82 -16.64 12.32
C GLY A 46 -11.64 -17.62 12.21
N SER A 47 -11.06 -17.72 11.03
CA SER A 47 -9.89 -18.57 10.77
C SER A 47 -9.02 -18.00 9.65
N ILE A 48 -7.72 -18.22 9.74
CA ILE A 48 -6.76 -17.92 8.68
C ILE A 48 -6.06 -19.23 8.31
N ALA A 49 -6.36 -19.76 7.13
CA ALA A 49 -5.68 -20.92 6.59
C ALA A 49 -4.50 -20.49 5.72
N LYS A 50 -3.33 -21.10 5.93
CA LYS A 50 -2.11 -20.83 5.16
C LYS A 50 -1.62 -22.14 4.53
N HIS A 51 -1.19 -22.06 3.27
CA HIS A 51 -0.51 -23.20 2.64
C HIS A 51 0.83 -23.49 3.34
N PRO A 52 1.27 -24.74 3.49
CA PRO A 52 2.53 -25.08 4.18
C PRO A 52 3.78 -24.38 3.60
N SER A 53 3.78 -24.05 2.31
CA SER A 53 4.87 -23.30 1.66
C SER A 53 4.76 -21.78 1.79
N THR A 54 3.76 -21.25 2.50
CA THR A 54 3.58 -19.80 2.67
C THR A 54 4.73 -19.22 3.49
N ARG A 55 5.43 -18.25 2.91
CA ARG A 55 6.47 -17.46 3.55
C ARG A 55 6.12 -15.99 3.46
N ILE A 56 5.86 -15.39 4.62
CA ILE A 56 5.38 -14.01 4.74
C ILE A 56 6.55 -13.10 5.09
N GLY A 57 6.75 -12.04 4.27
CA GLY A 57 7.52 -10.87 4.64
C GLY A 57 6.57 -9.81 5.18
N HIS A 58 6.84 -9.29 6.39
CA HIS A 58 5.99 -8.27 7.01
C HIS A 58 6.78 -7.01 7.30
N PHE A 59 6.35 -5.90 6.71
CA PHE A 59 6.82 -4.55 7.00
C PHE A 59 5.73 -3.78 7.74
N GLY A 60 5.99 -3.46 9.01
CA GLY A 60 5.13 -2.63 9.85
C GLY A 60 5.95 -1.60 10.63
N GLN A 61 5.29 -0.57 11.12
CA GLN A 61 5.96 0.53 11.88
C GLN A 61 6.73 0.04 13.10
N THR A 62 6.33 -1.08 13.71
CA THR A 62 6.98 -1.67 14.89
C THR A 62 8.22 -2.50 14.54
N ASN A 63 8.52 -2.72 13.27
CA ASN A 63 9.58 -3.64 12.84
C ASN A 63 10.93 -2.95 12.62
N ILE A 64 11.01 -1.62 12.72
CA ILE A 64 12.26 -0.84 12.54
C ILE A 64 13.31 -1.22 13.60
N ASP A 65 12.89 -1.63 14.79
CA ASP A 65 13.78 -2.09 15.87
C ASP A 65 14.46 -3.45 15.58
N ARG A 66 14.09 -4.13 14.48
CA ARG A 66 14.72 -5.39 14.04
C ARG A 66 16.05 -5.21 13.30
N LEU A 67 16.49 -3.96 13.09
CA LEU A 67 17.80 -3.67 12.50
C LEU A 67 18.87 -3.60 13.59
N ASP A 68 20.02 -4.21 13.32
CA ASP A 68 21.18 -4.11 14.19
C ASP A 68 21.92 -2.78 13.93
N ALA A 69 21.97 -1.91 14.91
CA ALA A 69 22.58 -0.59 14.80
C ALA A 69 24.08 -0.63 14.45
N GLN A 70 24.78 -1.73 14.71
CA GLN A 70 26.22 -1.87 14.45
C GLN A 70 26.51 -2.38 13.03
N ASN A 71 25.54 -3.00 12.38
CA ASN A 71 25.69 -3.51 11.03
C ASN A 71 25.70 -2.37 10.01
N ARG A 72 26.31 -2.64 8.84
CA ARG A 72 26.16 -1.80 7.65
C ARG A 72 24.85 -2.14 6.95
N VAL A 73 24.36 -1.23 6.13
CA VAL A 73 23.13 -1.44 5.32
C VAL A 73 23.21 -2.74 4.54
N ILE A 74 24.29 -2.96 3.80
CA ILE A 74 24.48 -4.18 2.99
C ILE A 74 24.54 -5.44 3.84
N ASP A 75 25.16 -5.36 5.03
CA ASP A 75 25.29 -6.51 5.94
C ASP A 75 23.94 -6.92 6.51
N GLU A 76 23.03 -5.97 6.75
CA GLU A 76 21.65 -6.24 7.17
C GLU A 76 20.87 -7.01 6.10
N ILE A 77 21.04 -6.66 4.83
CA ILE A 77 20.39 -7.32 3.70
C ILE A 77 20.95 -8.75 3.51
N LEU A 78 22.27 -8.91 3.52
CA LEU A 78 22.92 -10.20 3.38
C LEU A 78 22.63 -11.16 4.54
N ARG A 79 22.50 -10.62 5.75
CA ARG A 79 22.20 -11.42 6.95
C ARG A 79 20.83 -12.08 6.89
N GLU A 80 19.86 -11.42 6.27
CA GLU A 80 18.50 -11.95 6.14
C GLU A 80 18.43 -13.10 5.14
N ASN A 81 19.21 -13.02 4.06
CA ASN A 81 19.30 -14.06 3.04
C ASN A 81 20.77 -14.43 2.74
N PRO A 82 21.34 -15.39 3.48
CA PRO A 82 22.73 -15.80 3.27
C PRO A 82 23.02 -16.40 1.88
N SER A 83 21.99 -16.79 1.12
CA SER A 83 22.16 -17.30 -0.25
C SER A 83 22.16 -16.20 -1.31
N LEU A 84 21.93 -14.94 -0.91
CA LEU A 84 21.93 -13.80 -1.81
C LEU A 84 23.34 -13.50 -2.31
N SER A 85 23.51 -13.32 -3.62
CA SER A 85 24.80 -12.88 -4.16
C SER A 85 25.10 -11.45 -3.74
N LEU A 86 26.39 -11.09 -3.62
CA LEU A 86 26.80 -9.72 -3.30
C LEU A 86 26.28 -8.71 -4.33
N GLN A 87 26.22 -9.09 -5.60
CA GLN A 87 25.68 -8.25 -6.66
C GLN A 87 24.19 -7.99 -6.47
N ALA A 88 23.38 -9.01 -6.14
CA ALA A 88 21.96 -8.85 -5.86
C ALA A 88 21.73 -7.99 -4.59
N ALA A 89 22.57 -8.17 -3.56
CA ALA A 89 22.50 -7.31 -2.38
C ALA A 89 22.79 -5.85 -2.71
N HIS A 90 23.76 -5.56 -3.57
CA HIS A 90 24.01 -4.19 -4.05
C HIS A 90 22.87 -3.65 -4.88
N SER A 91 22.20 -4.46 -5.73
CA SER A 91 21.03 -4.04 -6.49
C SER A 91 19.88 -3.64 -5.55
N ILE A 92 19.61 -4.45 -4.51
CA ILE A 92 18.62 -4.12 -3.48
C ILE A 92 19.00 -2.85 -2.73
N CYS A 93 20.29 -2.68 -2.37
CA CYS A 93 20.76 -1.43 -1.76
C CYS A 93 20.48 -0.22 -2.67
N GLY A 94 20.77 -0.31 -3.97
CA GLY A 94 20.51 0.74 -4.95
C GLY A 94 19.04 1.09 -5.05
N ALA A 95 18.17 0.07 -5.18
CA ALA A 95 16.71 0.26 -5.19
C ALA A 95 16.19 0.96 -3.91
N MET A 96 16.89 0.78 -2.79
CA MET A 96 16.60 1.45 -1.52
C MET A 96 17.39 2.77 -1.35
N MET A 97 17.99 3.31 -2.42
CA MET A 97 18.76 4.57 -2.42
C MET A 97 20.04 4.51 -1.55
N PHE A 98 20.70 3.36 -1.51
CA PHE A 98 21.98 3.17 -0.83
C PHE A 98 23.07 2.69 -1.81
N ASP A 99 23.32 3.50 -2.85
CA ASP A 99 24.32 3.18 -3.85
C ASP A 99 25.77 3.33 -3.35
N GLY A 100 26.66 2.52 -3.87
CA GLY A 100 28.08 2.61 -3.65
C GLY A 100 28.48 2.65 -2.17
N ASP A 101 29.11 3.75 -1.73
CA ASP A 101 29.56 3.89 -0.33
C ASP A 101 28.43 4.09 0.68
N LEU A 102 27.22 4.48 0.23
CA LEU A 102 26.06 4.58 1.11
C LEU A 102 25.67 3.22 1.68
N SER A 103 25.83 2.13 0.92
CA SER A 103 25.57 0.76 1.39
C SER A 103 26.46 0.31 2.53
N LYS A 104 27.62 0.98 2.71
CA LYS A 104 28.59 0.72 3.79
C LYS A 104 28.31 1.52 5.07
N LYS A 105 27.34 2.44 5.05
CA LYS A 105 26.96 3.20 6.26
C LYS A 105 26.42 2.26 7.33
N LYS A 106 26.72 2.56 8.60
CA LYS A 106 26.13 1.85 9.73
C LYS A 106 24.67 2.24 9.92
N VAL A 107 23.82 1.30 10.31
CA VAL A 107 22.42 1.56 10.65
C VAL A 107 22.26 2.59 11.75
N SER A 108 23.22 2.66 12.70
CA SER A 108 23.20 3.63 13.81
C SER A 108 23.19 5.09 13.39
N VAL A 109 23.78 5.42 12.22
CA VAL A 109 23.88 6.81 11.73
C VAL A 109 22.74 7.19 10.79
N LEU A 110 21.84 6.26 10.49
CA LEU A 110 20.73 6.48 9.57
C LEU A 110 19.57 7.22 10.24
N SER A 111 18.91 8.08 9.48
CA SER A 111 17.61 8.67 9.83
C SER A 111 16.51 7.61 9.93
N GLY A 112 15.34 7.96 10.48
CA GLY A 112 14.19 7.06 10.55
C GLY A 112 13.74 6.56 9.18
N GLY A 113 13.65 7.45 8.18
CA GLY A 113 13.30 7.09 6.81
C GLY A 113 14.33 6.18 6.15
N GLU A 114 15.64 6.45 6.33
CA GLU A 114 16.69 5.57 5.83
C GLU A 114 16.61 4.17 6.46
N ARG A 115 16.34 4.06 7.76
CA ARG A 115 16.14 2.76 8.44
C ARG A 115 14.94 2.02 7.88
N SER A 116 13.84 2.72 7.59
CA SER A 116 12.65 2.12 6.97
C SER A 116 13.00 1.52 5.60
N ARG A 117 13.79 2.22 4.77
CA ARG A 117 14.26 1.69 3.47
C ARG A 117 15.16 0.46 3.64
N VAL A 118 16.08 0.48 4.60
CA VAL A 118 16.92 -0.71 4.90
C VAL A 118 16.07 -1.90 5.31
N LEU A 119 15.08 -1.69 6.19
CA LEU A 119 14.17 -2.76 6.61
C LEU A 119 13.38 -3.32 5.42
N LEU A 120 12.91 -2.45 4.54
CA LEU A 120 12.19 -2.86 3.34
C LEU A 120 13.08 -3.70 2.41
N GLY A 121 14.31 -3.24 2.13
CA GLY A 121 15.30 -4.00 1.37
C GLY A 121 15.62 -5.36 2.01
N LYS A 122 15.74 -5.41 3.34
CA LYS A 122 15.91 -6.64 4.11
C LYS A 122 14.75 -7.62 3.90
N ILE A 123 13.51 -7.14 3.92
CA ILE A 123 12.32 -7.98 3.74
C ILE A 123 12.21 -8.50 2.30
N ILE A 124 12.49 -7.64 1.30
CA ILE A 124 12.46 -8.02 -0.12
C ILE A 124 13.57 -9.01 -0.45
N SER A 125 14.73 -8.93 0.21
CA SER A 125 15.84 -9.87 0.01
C SER A 125 15.51 -11.32 0.41
N ASN A 126 14.50 -11.49 1.25
CA ASN A 126 14.10 -12.81 1.74
C ASN A 126 13.24 -13.54 0.68
N PRO A 127 13.41 -14.87 0.49
CA PRO A 127 12.56 -15.63 -0.41
C PRO A 127 11.14 -15.81 0.14
N THR A 128 10.40 -14.70 0.20
CA THR A 128 8.99 -14.65 0.58
C THR A 128 8.11 -14.87 -0.64
N ASN A 129 6.88 -15.35 -0.44
CA ASN A 129 5.87 -15.44 -1.49
C ASN A 129 4.61 -14.61 -1.19
N ILE A 130 4.58 -13.96 -0.04
CA ILE A 130 3.60 -12.93 0.32
C ILE A 130 4.33 -11.79 1.03
N LEU A 131 4.14 -10.56 0.55
CA LEU A 131 4.56 -9.34 1.24
C LEU A 131 3.34 -8.64 1.85
N LEU A 132 3.43 -8.36 3.14
CA LEU A 132 2.46 -7.56 3.90
C LEU A 132 3.13 -6.23 4.25
N LEU A 133 2.68 -5.13 3.67
CA LEU A 133 3.28 -3.81 3.83
C LEU A 133 2.29 -2.85 4.50
N ASP A 134 2.63 -2.32 5.67
CA ASP A 134 1.82 -1.32 6.39
C ASP A 134 2.47 0.06 6.29
N GLU A 135 1.89 0.92 5.45
CA GLU A 135 2.36 2.28 5.15
C GLU A 135 3.85 2.37 4.80
N PRO A 136 4.33 1.61 3.78
CA PRO A 136 5.76 1.56 3.47
C PRO A 136 6.31 2.86 2.90
N THR A 137 5.44 3.80 2.52
CA THR A 137 5.82 5.11 1.98
C THR A 137 6.00 6.20 3.02
N HIS A 138 5.70 5.92 4.29
CA HIS A 138 5.95 6.89 5.36
C HIS A 138 7.41 7.30 5.38
N HIS A 139 7.68 8.59 5.28
CA HIS A 139 9.02 9.20 5.26
C HIS A 139 9.84 8.93 3.99
N LEU A 140 9.24 8.46 2.88
CA LEU A 140 9.87 8.36 1.58
C LEU A 140 9.57 9.62 0.75
N ASP A 141 10.56 10.10 0.01
CA ASP A 141 10.38 11.07 -1.05
C ASP A 141 9.80 10.44 -2.32
N VAL A 142 9.44 11.25 -3.29
CA VAL A 142 8.78 10.79 -4.54
C VAL A 142 9.66 9.81 -5.31
N GLU A 143 10.97 10.07 -5.41
CA GLU A 143 11.94 9.23 -6.12
C GLU A 143 12.08 7.84 -5.45
N SER A 144 12.12 7.81 -4.12
CA SER A 144 12.11 6.56 -3.35
C SER A 144 10.80 5.77 -3.52
N ILE A 145 9.66 6.46 -3.65
CA ILE A 145 8.37 5.80 -3.91
C ILE A 145 8.33 5.18 -5.31
N GLU A 146 8.85 5.87 -6.32
CA GLU A 146 8.94 5.36 -7.69
C GLU A 146 9.83 4.11 -7.76
N SER A 147 11.02 4.15 -7.17
CA SER A 147 11.92 3.00 -7.07
C SER A 147 11.26 1.82 -6.33
N LEU A 148 10.53 2.09 -5.25
CA LEU A 148 9.77 1.07 -4.53
C LEU A 148 8.69 0.42 -5.42
N ILE A 149 7.97 1.22 -6.21
CA ILE A 149 6.95 0.71 -7.13
C ILE A 149 7.57 -0.21 -8.17
N GLU A 150 8.72 0.13 -8.74
CA GLU A 150 9.45 -0.71 -9.70
C GLU A 150 9.79 -2.07 -9.08
N GLU A 151 10.42 -2.10 -7.92
CA GLU A 151 10.78 -3.33 -7.22
C GLU A 151 9.55 -4.19 -6.84
N LEU A 152 8.46 -3.55 -6.40
CA LEU A 152 7.22 -4.26 -6.06
C LEU A 152 6.46 -4.79 -7.29
N ASN A 153 6.61 -4.15 -8.45
CA ASN A 153 6.07 -4.67 -9.71
C ASN A 153 6.77 -5.95 -10.12
N ASP A 154 8.10 -6.00 -9.98
CA ASP A 154 8.92 -7.16 -10.35
C ASP A 154 8.83 -8.30 -9.32
N TYR A 155 8.29 -8.03 -8.15
CA TYR A 155 8.11 -9.06 -7.13
C TYR A 155 7.12 -10.14 -7.57
N ALA A 156 7.60 -11.39 -7.65
CA ALA A 156 6.85 -12.53 -8.18
C ALA A 156 5.74 -13.06 -7.23
N GLY A 157 5.77 -12.71 -5.95
CA GLY A 157 4.81 -13.15 -4.94
C GLY A 157 3.56 -12.27 -4.86
N ALA A 158 2.66 -12.57 -3.94
CA ALA A 158 1.50 -11.75 -3.61
C ALA A 158 1.89 -10.52 -2.77
N LEU A 159 1.18 -9.43 -2.98
CA LEU A 159 1.34 -8.17 -2.25
C LEU A 159 0.03 -7.77 -1.58
N VAL A 160 0.08 -7.52 -0.29
CA VAL A 160 -1.01 -6.87 0.46
C VAL A 160 -0.45 -5.60 1.09
N ILE A 161 -0.98 -4.45 0.73
CA ILE A 161 -0.43 -3.16 1.10
C ILE A 161 -1.49 -2.24 1.70
N VAL A 162 -1.23 -1.71 2.89
CA VAL A 162 -1.94 -0.55 3.45
C VAL A 162 -1.20 0.69 3.01
N THR A 163 -1.85 1.60 2.34
CA THR A 163 -1.26 2.88 1.98
C THR A 163 -2.30 3.95 1.70
N HIS A 164 -1.89 5.21 1.88
CA HIS A 164 -2.62 6.39 1.45
C HIS A 164 -2.05 6.99 0.15
N SER A 165 -0.98 6.43 -0.40
CA SER A 165 -0.39 6.88 -1.66
C SER A 165 -1.22 6.43 -2.85
N GLU A 166 -1.89 7.38 -3.52
CA GLU A 166 -2.63 7.09 -4.76
C GLU A 166 -1.71 6.54 -5.85
N LEU A 167 -0.45 6.99 -5.89
CA LEU A 167 0.53 6.51 -6.86
C LEU A 167 0.73 4.99 -6.74
N ILE A 168 0.92 4.48 -5.52
CA ILE A 168 1.02 3.04 -5.26
C ILE A 168 -0.29 2.33 -5.59
N LEU A 169 -1.43 2.87 -5.14
CA LEU A 169 -2.73 2.24 -5.35
C LEU A 169 -3.05 2.08 -6.85
N LYS A 170 -2.74 3.10 -7.67
CA LYS A 170 -2.96 3.07 -9.12
C LYS A 170 -1.95 2.17 -9.84
N SER A 171 -0.69 2.17 -9.41
CA SER A 171 0.38 1.43 -10.10
C SER A 171 0.39 -0.07 -9.79
N LEU A 172 0.08 -0.47 -8.56
CA LEU A 172 0.30 -1.84 -8.09
C LEU A 172 -1.00 -2.61 -7.82
N VAL A 173 -2.07 -1.94 -7.36
CA VAL A 173 -3.22 -2.61 -6.76
C VAL A 173 -4.24 -3.03 -7.82
N LYS A 174 -4.66 -4.29 -7.78
CA LYS A 174 -5.69 -4.87 -8.66
C LYS A 174 -7.01 -5.13 -7.95
N ASN A 175 -6.98 -5.36 -6.64
CA ASN A 175 -8.16 -5.57 -5.80
C ASN A 175 -8.01 -4.77 -4.51
N LEU A 176 -9.13 -4.48 -3.85
CA LEU A 176 -9.12 -3.68 -2.63
C LEU A 176 -9.83 -4.40 -1.47
N ILE A 177 -9.36 -4.14 -0.25
CA ILE A 177 -10.12 -4.33 0.98
C ILE A 177 -10.45 -2.94 1.51
N ILE A 178 -11.73 -2.63 1.60
CA ILE A 178 -12.23 -1.30 1.93
C ILE A 178 -12.76 -1.32 3.35
N PHE A 179 -12.17 -0.50 4.22
CA PHE A 179 -12.64 -0.29 5.59
C PHE A 179 -13.57 0.91 5.65
N HIS A 180 -14.86 0.64 5.83
CA HIS A 180 -15.89 1.66 5.83
C HIS A 180 -16.95 1.37 6.90
N GLN A 181 -17.37 2.40 7.68
CA GLN A 181 -18.44 2.30 8.69
C GLN A 181 -18.36 1.09 9.63
N GLY A 182 -17.15 0.68 10.06
CA GLY A 182 -16.95 -0.46 10.96
C GLY A 182 -17.07 -1.84 10.29
N ARG A 183 -17.12 -1.88 8.96
CA ARG A 183 -17.07 -3.10 8.15
C ARG A 183 -15.82 -3.11 7.30
N ALA A 184 -15.43 -4.30 6.88
CA ALA A 184 -14.39 -4.51 5.91
C ALA A 184 -14.97 -5.34 4.75
N GLU A 185 -14.79 -4.88 3.52
CA GLU A 185 -15.34 -5.53 2.34
C GLU A 185 -14.24 -5.74 1.30
N TYR A 186 -14.28 -6.90 0.63
CA TYR A 186 -13.41 -7.19 -0.50
C TYR A 186 -14.04 -6.65 -1.79
N PHE A 187 -13.32 -5.79 -2.50
CA PHE A 187 -13.73 -5.16 -3.74
C PHE A 187 -12.89 -5.67 -4.90
N HIS A 188 -13.56 -6.27 -5.90
CA HIS A 188 -12.92 -6.71 -7.13
C HIS A 188 -12.72 -5.53 -8.09
N GLY A 189 -11.49 -5.05 -8.17
CA GLY A 189 -11.07 -3.95 -9.02
C GLY A 189 -10.03 -3.06 -8.37
N GLY A 190 -9.27 -2.36 -9.21
CA GLY A 190 -8.24 -1.41 -8.76
C GLY A 190 -8.82 -0.10 -8.23
N TYR A 191 -7.91 0.79 -7.84
CA TYR A 191 -8.28 2.04 -7.16
C TYR A 191 -9.12 2.98 -8.02
N ASP A 192 -8.82 3.12 -9.32
CA ASP A 192 -9.61 3.96 -10.22
C ASP A 192 -11.06 3.43 -10.36
N HIS A 193 -11.22 2.11 -10.46
CA HIS A 193 -12.54 1.47 -10.52
C HIS A 193 -13.35 1.68 -9.23
N PHE A 194 -12.67 1.68 -8.07
CA PHE A 194 -13.29 2.04 -6.80
C PHE A 194 -13.75 3.50 -6.79
N LEU A 195 -12.91 4.44 -7.23
CA LEU A 195 -13.28 5.86 -7.30
C LEU A 195 -14.49 6.10 -8.19
N ASP A 196 -14.57 5.43 -9.34
CA ASP A 196 -15.66 5.57 -10.28
C ASP A 196 -17.00 5.00 -9.76
N LYS A 197 -16.95 3.84 -9.10
CA LYS A 197 -18.17 3.13 -8.68
C LYS A 197 -18.64 3.51 -7.28
N VAL A 198 -17.74 3.63 -6.34
CA VAL A 198 -18.04 3.80 -4.91
C VAL A 198 -17.65 5.20 -4.46
N GLY A 199 -16.39 5.59 -4.68
CA GLY A 199 -15.81 6.85 -4.21
C GLY A 199 -15.78 6.98 -2.69
N TRP A 200 -15.15 8.04 -2.20
CA TRP A 200 -15.20 8.37 -0.78
C TRP A 200 -16.48 9.16 -0.47
N GLU A 201 -17.17 8.86 0.65
CA GLU A 201 -18.47 9.49 1.02
C GLU A 201 -18.51 11.04 0.96
N GLY A 202 -17.37 11.70 1.10
CA GLY A 202 -17.26 13.17 0.98
C GLY A 202 -17.18 13.67 -0.46
N GLU A 203 -16.61 12.90 -1.38
CA GLU A 203 -16.34 13.34 -2.76
C GLU A 203 -17.55 13.19 -3.69
N GLN A 204 -18.40 12.18 -3.48
CA GLN A 204 -19.62 12.01 -4.26
C GLN A 204 -20.56 13.23 -4.16
N THR A 205 -20.57 13.90 -3.00
CA THR A 205 -21.40 15.10 -2.80
C THR A 205 -20.81 16.31 -3.52
N VAL A 206 -19.50 16.40 -3.65
CA VAL A 206 -18.80 17.51 -4.33
C VAL A 206 -18.86 17.31 -5.85
N GLN A 207 -18.53 16.11 -6.34
CA GLN A 207 -18.58 15.79 -7.77
C GLN A 207 -20.00 15.85 -8.35
N LYS A 208 -21.02 15.37 -7.62
CA LYS A 208 -22.42 15.56 -8.02
C LYS A 208 -22.82 17.04 -8.07
N LYS A 209 -22.36 17.85 -7.12
CA LYS A 209 -22.65 19.30 -7.11
C LYS A 209 -21.90 20.03 -8.23
N GLU A 210 -20.68 19.64 -8.57
CA GLU A 210 -19.92 20.24 -9.66
C GLU A 210 -20.48 19.81 -11.02
N LYS A 211 -20.73 18.51 -11.27
CA LYS A 211 -21.39 18.04 -12.50
C LYS A 211 -22.77 18.70 -12.70
N THR A 212 -23.54 18.88 -11.63
CA THR A 212 -24.83 19.58 -11.69
C THR A 212 -24.68 21.06 -11.99
N LYS A 213 -23.63 21.74 -11.47
CA LYS A 213 -23.33 23.14 -11.76
C LYS A 213 -22.85 23.35 -13.20
N ILE A 214 -22.00 22.46 -13.72
CA ILE A 214 -21.49 22.50 -15.10
C ILE A 214 -22.66 22.30 -16.07
N ASN A 215 -23.49 21.26 -15.88
CA ASN A 215 -24.64 21.01 -16.72
C ASN A 215 -25.69 22.15 -16.70
N LYS A 216 -25.90 22.80 -15.55
CA LYS A 216 -26.75 23.99 -15.47
C LYS A 216 -26.18 25.20 -16.21
N LYS A 217 -24.85 25.37 -16.17
CA LYS A 217 -24.17 26.49 -16.84
C LYS A 217 -24.16 26.29 -18.37
N GLU A 218 -23.95 25.06 -18.84
CA GLU A 218 -24.03 24.72 -20.27
C GLU A 218 -25.46 24.85 -20.82
N ALA A 219 -26.46 24.35 -20.08
CA ALA A 219 -27.85 24.48 -20.47
C ALA A 219 -28.32 25.98 -20.52
N ARG A 220 -27.80 26.85 -19.62
CA ARG A 220 -28.06 28.28 -19.69
C ARG A 220 -27.37 28.92 -20.91
N ARG A 221 -26.18 28.47 -21.26
CA ARG A 221 -25.42 28.98 -22.39
C ARG A 221 -26.08 28.61 -23.72
N LEU A 222 -26.56 27.39 -23.84
CA LEU A 222 -27.32 26.89 -25.00
C LEU A 222 -28.62 27.69 -25.19
N ARG A 223 -29.41 27.87 -24.15
CA ARG A 223 -30.64 28.66 -24.21
C ARG A 223 -30.41 30.17 -24.54
N ALA A 224 -29.28 30.72 -24.13
CA ALA A 224 -28.90 32.07 -24.50
C ALA A 224 -28.53 32.20 -25.98
N LEU A 225 -27.84 31.22 -26.51
CA LEU A 225 -27.47 31.14 -27.94
C LEU A 225 -28.69 30.90 -28.85
N GLU A 226 -29.66 30.10 -28.42
CA GLU A 226 -30.94 29.89 -29.14
C GLU A 226 -31.75 31.19 -29.21
N ARG A 227 -31.87 31.92 -28.11
CA ARG A 227 -32.57 33.24 -28.08
C ARG A 227 -31.89 34.33 -28.95
N GLN A 228 -30.56 34.31 -29.05
CA GLN A 228 -29.84 35.19 -29.96
C GLN A 228 -30.07 34.83 -31.44
N LYS A 229 -30.20 33.55 -31.77
CA LYS A 229 -30.54 33.15 -33.15
C LYS A 229 -31.96 33.50 -33.55
N GLU A 230 -32.93 33.43 -32.63
CA GLU A 230 -34.33 33.83 -32.89
C GLU A 230 -34.52 35.36 -33.01
N GLN A 231 -33.60 36.17 -32.50
CA GLN A 231 -33.67 37.65 -32.64
C GLN A 231 -33.01 38.17 -33.92
N ILE A 232 -32.30 37.31 -34.66
CA ILE A 232 -31.58 37.70 -35.91
C ILE A 232 -32.33 37.13 -37.16
N SER A 233 -33.37 36.36 -36.94
CA SER A 233 -34.29 35.85 -37.99
C SER A 233 -35.54 36.66 -38.05
#